data_2f2ee3bb4debc2ee4e06412cfc1f6512
#
_entry.id   2f2ee3bb4debc2ee4e06412cfc1f6512
#
_cell.length_a   1.000
_cell.length_b   1.000
_cell.length_c   1.000
_cell.angle_alpha   90.00
_cell.angle_beta   90.00
_cell.angle_gamma   90.00
#
_symmetry.space_group_name_H-M   'P 1'
#
loop_
_entity.id
_entity.type
_entity.pdbx_description
1 polymer ?
#
loop_
_entity_poly.entity_id
_entity_poly.type
_entity_poly.pdbx_seq_one_letter_code
_entity_poly.pdbx_strand_id
1 'polypeptide(L)'
;MLSRREIAKWSAMPLLLIGLWVNPGVPQAQEVTLRLHNFNSPKAIANRLFMMPWAAELEKSTNGRLKIQVFPAMQLGGKPSDLYSQARDGAVDIIWTVPEYTAGRFPLTEVFELPFVAGSAEATSQAMNEFYAKWLVEEYQDTHPLVFHTTASALIHTANRPIRTLEDFKGMKLRGPSRVSTEVLKALGAVPVGMPVPKVYEALSRGLVEGAWVPWTIMRPFRLQEVTKYHTEVVMSPILFVMTMNKKKYEALPPDLRKAIDDSTGIALAKRLGKMWDEDEKPGRALAVKKGDEIITLSPAEAARWKKAAQPVVDAWIKRVGGMGKDGNAMIADAERLVAKYSN
;
A
#
# COMPACT_ATOMS: atom_id res chain seq x y z
N MET A 1 -62.68 82.61 -13.73
CA MET A 1 -62.32 83.36 -14.96
C MET A 1 -61.09 82.74 -15.60
N LEU A 2 -61.24 82.34 -16.88
CA LEU A 2 -60.18 82.14 -17.87
C LEU A 2 -58.99 81.28 -17.52
N SER A 3 -58.47 80.42 -18.37
CA SER A 3 -58.81 79.88 -19.70
C SER A 3 -57.71 78.91 -20.12
N ARG A 4 -58.11 77.81 -20.76
CA ARG A 4 -57.49 77.13 -21.88
C ARG A 4 -56.07 76.71 -21.97
N ARG A 5 -55.95 75.41 -22.16
CA ARG A 5 -55.28 74.74 -23.29
C ARG A 5 -53.76 75.02 -23.46
N GLU A 6 -52.97 73.96 -23.26
CA GLU A 6 -52.01 73.60 -24.30
C GLU A 6 -51.74 72.07 -24.30
N ILE A 7 -51.83 71.61 -25.39
CA ILE A 7 -51.72 70.40 -26.16
C ILE A 7 -50.46 69.57 -25.81
N ALA A 8 -50.77 68.31 -25.57
CA ALA A 8 -49.80 67.22 -25.45
C ALA A 8 -48.89 67.10 -26.69
N LYS A 9 -47.59 66.98 -26.47
CA LYS A 9 -46.66 66.39 -27.44
C LYS A 9 -46.22 65.05 -26.88
N TRP A 10 -46.74 63.99 -27.44
CA TRP A 10 -46.29 62.64 -27.24
C TRP A 10 -44.99 62.48 -28.01
N SER A 11 -43.87 62.38 -27.28
CA SER A 11 -42.59 61.92 -27.81
C SER A 11 -42.53 60.42 -27.71
N ALA A 12 -42.63 59.74 -28.83
CA ALA A 12 -42.42 58.30 -28.90
C ALA A 12 -40.96 57.97 -28.58
N MET A 13 -40.75 57.30 -27.43
CA MET A 13 -39.45 56.79 -27.05
C MET A 13 -39.32 55.37 -27.60
N PRO A 14 -38.29 55.02 -28.39
CA PRO A 14 -38.14 53.70 -28.94
C PRO A 14 -37.76 52.77 -27.77
N LEU A 15 -38.56 51.73 -27.55
CA LEU A 15 -38.20 50.57 -26.68
C LEU A 15 -36.99 49.87 -27.31
N LEU A 16 -35.81 50.09 -26.75
CA LEU A 16 -34.64 49.24 -26.98
C LEU A 16 -34.91 47.91 -26.30
N LEU A 17 -35.30 46.88 -27.05
CA LEU A 17 -35.28 45.48 -26.65
C LEU A 17 -33.82 45.07 -26.48
N ILE A 18 -33.31 45.20 -25.24
CA ILE A 18 -32.05 44.57 -24.84
C ILE A 18 -32.33 43.06 -24.79
N GLY A 19 -32.00 42.38 -25.90
CA GLY A 19 -31.98 40.93 -25.92
C GLY A 19 -30.98 40.42 -24.90
N LEU A 20 -31.47 39.91 -23.76
CA LEU A 20 -30.68 39.08 -22.83
C LEU A 20 -30.23 37.85 -23.61
N TRP A 21 -29.01 37.88 -24.13
CA TRP A 21 -28.30 36.68 -24.52
C TRP A 21 -28.06 35.86 -23.26
N VAL A 22 -28.98 34.94 -22.97
CA VAL A 22 -28.73 33.86 -22.01
C VAL A 22 -27.67 33.00 -22.69
N ASN A 23 -26.42 33.20 -22.34
CA ASN A 23 -25.34 32.28 -22.65
C ASN A 23 -25.75 30.94 -21.99
N PRO A 24 -26.02 29.87 -22.76
CA PRO A 24 -26.21 28.57 -22.14
C PRO A 24 -24.89 28.27 -21.44
N GLY A 25 -24.87 28.41 -20.09
CA GLY A 25 -23.70 28.11 -19.27
C GLY A 25 -23.20 26.74 -19.68
N VAL A 26 -21.94 26.68 -20.12
CA VAL A 26 -21.26 25.39 -20.31
C VAL A 26 -21.52 24.60 -19.03
N PRO A 27 -22.11 23.39 -19.09
CA PRO A 27 -22.38 22.61 -17.88
C PRO A 27 -21.07 22.48 -17.14
N GLN A 28 -21.01 23.07 -15.93
CA GLN A 28 -19.82 23.02 -15.11
C GLN A 28 -19.57 21.54 -14.80
N ALA A 29 -18.51 21.01 -15.36
CA ALA A 29 -18.18 19.60 -15.25
C ALA A 29 -18.07 19.25 -13.76
N GLN A 30 -18.81 18.23 -13.32
CA GLN A 30 -18.91 17.83 -11.92
C GLN A 30 -17.53 17.60 -11.32
N GLU A 31 -17.18 18.34 -10.26
CA GLU A 31 -15.98 18.12 -9.45
C GLU A 31 -16.21 16.99 -8.46
N VAL A 32 -15.23 16.10 -8.34
CA VAL A 32 -15.25 14.98 -7.41
C VAL A 32 -14.05 15.08 -6.49
N THR A 33 -14.29 15.05 -5.18
CA THR A 33 -13.23 14.93 -4.18
C THR A 33 -13.32 13.57 -3.50
N LEU A 34 -12.21 12.81 -3.51
CA LEU A 34 -12.08 11.50 -2.87
C LEU A 34 -11.07 11.58 -1.73
N ARG A 35 -11.37 10.86 -0.63
CA ARG A 35 -10.50 10.77 0.54
C ARG A 35 -9.68 9.49 0.48
N LEU A 36 -8.34 9.62 0.50
CA LEU A 36 -7.41 8.51 0.58
C LEU A 36 -6.84 8.42 2.00
N HIS A 37 -7.10 7.34 2.70
CA HIS A 37 -6.69 7.11 4.08
C HIS A 37 -5.61 6.03 4.18
N ASN A 38 -4.58 6.29 5.01
CA ASN A 38 -3.51 5.33 5.23
C ASN A 38 -2.89 5.45 6.64
N PHE A 39 -2.15 4.41 7.04
CA PHE A 39 -1.52 4.34 8.38
C PHE A 39 -0.11 4.90 8.44
N ASN A 40 0.52 5.19 7.30
CA ASN A 40 1.93 5.61 7.27
C ASN A 40 2.12 7.05 7.76
N SER A 41 3.28 7.30 8.38
CA SER A 41 3.73 8.65 8.70
C SER A 41 3.69 9.55 7.44
N PRO A 42 3.33 10.84 7.57
CA PRO A 42 3.42 11.80 6.45
C PRO A 42 4.82 11.85 5.81
N LYS A 43 5.87 11.52 6.59
CA LYS A 43 7.27 11.51 6.14
C LYS A 43 7.67 10.23 5.40
N ALA A 44 6.84 9.18 5.42
CA ALA A 44 7.11 7.93 4.71
C ALA A 44 7.09 8.12 3.19
N ILE A 45 7.91 7.35 2.48
CA ILE A 45 8.03 7.45 1.01
C ILE A 45 6.69 7.17 0.32
N ALA A 46 5.88 6.26 0.84
CA ALA A 46 4.55 5.98 0.30
C ALA A 46 3.65 7.23 0.22
N ASN A 47 3.75 8.18 1.18
CA ASN A 47 3.05 9.46 1.09
C ASN A 47 3.78 10.43 0.18
N ARG A 48 5.11 10.64 0.37
CA ARG A 48 5.88 11.69 -0.29
C ARG A 48 6.15 11.43 -1.78
N LEU A 49 6.44 10.18 -2.14
CA LEU A 49 6.87 9.80 -3.50
C LEU A 49 5.78 9.04 -4.28
N PHE A 50 4.69 8.68 -3.63
CA PHE A 50 3.59 7.98 -4.30
C PHE A 50 2.25 8.68 -4.12
N MET A 51 1.58 8.58 -2.97
CA MET A 51 0.18 8.97 -2.85
C MET A 51 -0.07 10.47 -3.11
N MET A 52 0.78 11.36 -2.59
CA MET A 52 0.66 12.80 -2.84
C MET A 52 0.98 13.18 -4.30
N PRO A 53 2.08 12.70 -4.93
CA PRO A 53 2.32 12.94 -6.36
C PRO A 53 1.24 12.35 -7.25
N TRP A 54 0.77 11.13 -7.01
CA TRP A 54 -0.32 10.51 -7.77
C TRP A 54 -1.61 11.33 -7.69
N ALA A 55 -1.97 11.81 -6.49
CA ALA A 55 -3.12 12.69 -6.30
C ALA A 55 -3.00 13.97 -7.13
N ALA A 56 -1.83 14.62 -7.13
CA ALA A 56 -1.55 15.83 -7.90
C ALA A 56 -1.55 15.56 -9.43
N GLU A 57 -1.03 14.42 -9.87
CA GLU A 57 -1.05 13.98 -11.27
C GLU A 57 -2.49 13.80 -11.76
N LEU A 58 -3.37 13.17 -10.95
CA LEU A 58 -4.79 13.01 -11.27
C LEU A 58 -5.54 14.36 -11.32
N GLU A 59 -5.34 15.23 -10.35
CA GLU A 59 -5.96 16.55 -10.35
C GLU A 59 -5.56 17.32 -11.61
N LYS A 60 -4.27 17.31 -11.97
CA LYS A 60 -3.77 17.97 -13.18
C LYS A 60 -4.34 17.36 -14.46
N SER A 61 -4.34 16.02 -14.60
CA SER A 61 -4.80 15.33 -15.82
C SER A 61 -6.30 15.47 -16.05
N THR A 62 -7.07 15.73 -14.99
CA THR A 62 -8.52 15.96 -15.06
C THR A 62 -8.93 17.43 -15.02
N ASN A 63 -7.98 18.37 -15.21
CA ASN A 63 -8.21 19.81 -15.13
C ASN A 63 -8.91 20.24 -13.82
N GLY A 64 -8.50 19.66 -12.69
CA GLY A 64 -9.04 19.94 -11.36
C GLY A 64 -10.36 19.24 -11.02
N ARG A 65 -10.93 18.47 -11.94
CA ARG A 65 -12.23 17.81 -11.74
C ARG A 65 -12.19 16.64 -10.77
N LEU A 66 -11.03 15.98 -10.61
CA LEU A 66 -10.82 14.90 -9.64
C LEU A 66 -9.73 15.29 -8.65
N LYS A 67 -10.11 15.46 -7.39
CA LYS A 67 -9.20 15.75 -6.28
C LYS A 67 -9.09 14.57 -5.35
N ILE A 68 -7.87 14.18 -4.99
CA ILE A 68 -7.61 13.15 -3.98
C ILE A 68 -7.01 13.81 -2.75
N GLN A 69 -7.74 13.81 -1.63
CA GLN A 69 -7.25 14.30 -0.35
C GLN A 69 -6.61 13.14 0.42
N VAL A 70 -5.30 13.22 0.69
CA VAL A 70 -4.55 12.18 1.39
C VAL A 70 -4.56 12.45 2.90
N PHE A 71 -5.00 11.46 3.68
CA PHE A 71 -5.06 11.47 5.13
C PHE A 71 -4.11 10.40 5.70
N PRO A 72 -2.85 10.74 6.02
CA PRO A 72 -1.87 9.81 6.57
C PRO A 72 -2.08 9.56 8.07
N ALA A 73 -1.30 8.62 8.64
CA ALA A 73 -1.22 8.35 10.07
C ALA A 73 -2.57 8.16 10.77
N MET A 74 -3.51 7.50 10.11
CA MET A 74 -4.87 7.23 10.63
C MET A 74 -5.67 8.49 11.02
N GLN A 75 -5.47 9.63 10.33
CA GLN A 75 -6.12 10.90 10.64
C GLN A 75 -7.66 10.86 10.57
N LEU A 76 -8.24 9.94 9.81
CA LEU A 76 -9.70 9.74 9.77
C LEU A 76 -10.21 8.74 10.82
N GLY A 77 -9.35 8.35 11.76
CA GLY A 77 -9.69 7.46 12.87
C GLY A 77 -9.53 5.97 12.57
N GLY A 78 -9.74 5.14 13.61
CA GLY A 78 -9.55 3.69 13.56
C GLY A 78 -8.09 3.27 13.74
N LYS A 79 -7.81 2.03 13.40
CA LYS A 79 -6.49 1.39 13.45
C LYS A 79 -6.15 0.78 12.08
N PRO A 80 -4.89 0.45 11.78
CA PRO A 80 -4.49 -0.06 10.46
C PRO A 80 -5.29 -1.28 9.97
N SER A 81 -5.75 -2.15 10.86
CA SER A 81 -6.61 -3.30 10.52
C SER A 81 -8.03 -2.92 10.06
N ASP A 82 -8.46 -1.69 10.28
CA ASP A 82 -9.81 -1.24 9.93
C ASP A 82 -9.88 -0.63 8.53
N LEU A 83 -8.72 -0.29 7.93
CA LEU A 83 -8.65 0.43 6.66
C LEU A 83 -9.43 -0.25 5.55
N TYR A 84 -9.25 -1.57 5.36
CA TYR A 84 -9.99 -2.28 4.31
C TYR A 84 -11.51 -2.18 4.51
N SER A 85 -11.99 -2.38 5.72
CA SER A 85 -13.40 -2.24 6.06
C SER A 85 -13.90 -0.81 5.85
N GLN A 86 -13.08 0.21 6.14
CA GLN A 86 -13.45 1.61 5.89
C GLN A 86 -13.72 1.88 4.40
N ALA A 87 -12.90 1.33 3.49
CA ALA A 87 -13.15 1.44 2.05
C ALA A 87 -14.36 0.60 1.62
N ARG A 88 -14.44 -0.68 2.07
CA ARG A 88 -15.56 -1.56 1.75
C ARG A 88 -16.91 -0.93 2.14
N ASP A 89 -17.00 -0.40 3.33
CA ASP A 89 -18.23 0.14 3.91
C ASP A 89 -18.51 1.60 3.50
N GLY A 90 -17.59 2.25 2.77
CA GLY A 90 -17.72 3.61 2.25
C GLY A 90 -17.48 4.70 3.31
N ALA A 91 -16.89 4.38 4.46
CA ALA A 91 -16.48 5.37 5.46
C ALA A 91 -15.38 6.30 4.91
N VAL A 92 -14.52 5.77 4.03
CA VAL A 92 -13.57 6.52 3.20
C VAL A 92 -13.64 6.00 1.76
N ASP A 93 -13.14 6.81 0.81
CA ASP A 93 -13.30 6.46 -0.60
C ASP A 93 -12.17 5.55 -1.10
N ILE A 94 -10.94 5.81 -0.69
CA ILE A 94 -9.73 5.05 -1.07
C ILE A 94 -8.92 4.76 0.19
N ILE A 95 -8.35 3.56 0.27
CA ILE A 95 -7.37 3.22 1.31
C ILE A 95 -6.08 2.68 0.70
N TRP A 96 -4.99 2.82 1.44
CA TRP A 96 -3.75 2.13 1.20
C TRP A 96 -3.34 1.40 2.47
N THR A 97 -3.14 0.09 2.39
CA THR A 97 -2.89 -0.76 3.56
C THR A 97 -2.05 -1.99 3.23
N VAL A 98 -1.58 -2.65 4.27
CA VAL A 98 -1.08 -4.04 4.25
C VAL A 98 -2.32 -4.96 4.36
N PRO A 99 -2.64 -5.78 3.34
CA PRO A 99 -3.82 -6.67 3.37
C PRO A 99 -3.86 -7.53 4.65
N GLU A 100 -2.72 -8.06 5.06
CA GLU A 100 -2.58 -8.98 6.18
C GLU A 100 -2.85 -8.35 7.56
N TYR A 101 -2.93 -7.01 7.64
CA TYR A 101 -3.42 -6.36 8.87
C TYR A 101 -4.89 -6.68 9.14
N THR A 102 -5.66 -7.08 8.12
CA THR A 102 -7.01 -7.62 8.25
C THR A 102 -6.93 -9.15 8.32
N ALA A 103 -6.60 -9.67 9.51
CA ALA A 103 -6.25 -11.07 9.73
C ALA A 103 -7.26 -12.05 9.11
N GLY A 104 -6.78 -13.00 8.31
CA GLY A 104 -7.55 -14.09 7.73
C GLY A 104 -8.41 -13.72 6.52
N ARG A 105 -8.41 -12.46 6.09
CA ARG A 105 -9.23 -11.99 4.96
C ARG A 105 -8.63 -12.33 3.60
N PHE A 106 -7.30 -12.34 3.48
CA PHE A 106 -6.58 -12.41 2.21
C PHE A 106 -5.62 -13.60 2.12
N PRO A 107 -6.09 -14.84 2.35
CA PRO A 107 -5.23 -16.02 2.37
C PRO A 107 -4.57 -16.34 1.01
N LEU A 108 -5.18 -15.96 -0.13
CA LEU A 108 -4.59 -16.21 -1.46
C LEU A 108 -3.49 -15.18 -1.77
N THR A 109 -3.67 -13.93 -1.33
CA THR A 109 -2.66 -12.87 -1.47
C THR A 109 -1.35 -13.22 -0.74
N GLU A 110 -1.42 -14.00 0.35
CA GLU A 110 -0.27 -14.46 1.13
C GLU A 110 0.78 -15.23 0.30
N VAL A 111 0.45 -15.70 -0.92
CA VAL A 111 1.40 -16.43 -1.79
C VAL A 111 2.70 -15.64 -2.03
N PHE A 112 2.61 -14.32 -2.16
CA PHE A 112 3.78 -13.46 -2.37
C PHE A 112 4.57 -13.15 -1.09
N GLU A 113 4.04 -13.50 0.08
CA GLU A 113 4.76 -13.49 1.35
C GLU A 113 5.45 -14.82 1.68
N LEU A 114 5.13 -15.89 0.93
CA LEU A 114 5.79 -17.17 1.15
C LEU A 114 7.29 -17.01 0.94
N PRO A 115 8.13 -17.66 1.79
CA PRO A 115 9.56 -17.56 1.70
C PRO A 115 10.08 -17.88 0.30
N PHE A 116 10.89 -16.97 -0.25
CA PHE A 116 11.61 -17.13 -1.53
C PHE A 116 10.75 -17.15 -2.82
N VAL A 117 9.46 -16.82 -2.75
CA VAL A 117 8.60 -16.65 -3.93
C VAL A 117 8.82 -15.29 -4.61
N ALA A 118 8.97 -14.23 -3.81
CA ALA A 118 9.14 -12.88 -4.32
C ALA A 118 10.59 -12.60 -4.80
N GLY A 119 10.72 -11.70 -5.79
CA GLY A 119 11.97 -11.15 -6.28
C GLY A 119 12.18 -9.70 -5.83
N SER A 120 12.68 -8.83 -6.75
CA SER A 120 12.72 -7.38 -6.51
C SER A 120 11.31 -6.83 -6.29
N ALA A 121 11.22 -5.67 -5.62
CA ALA A 121 9.90 -5.03 -5.45
C ALA A 121 9.30 -4.65 -6.82
N GLU A 122 10.12 -4.23 -7.77
CA GLU A 122 9.67 -3.91 -9.14
C GLU A 122 9.03 -5.11 -9.82
N ALA A 123 9.70 -6.27 -9.82
CA ALA A 123 9.20 -7.48 -10.46
C ALA A 123 7.96 -8.02 -9.75
N THR A 124 8.02 -8.14 -8.42
CA THR A 124 6.93 -8.71 -7.62
C THR A 124 5.67 -7.86 -7.67
N SER A 125 5.80 -6.53 -7.63
CA SER A 125 4.65 -5.63 -7.74
C SER A 125 3.92 -5.78 -9.07
N GLN A 126 4.63 -5.90 -10.20
CA GLN A 126 4.02 -6.16 -11.49
C GLN A 126 3.36 -7.54 -11.54
N ALA A 127 4.05 -8.56 -11.03
CA ALA A 127 3.54 -9.93 -10.94
C ALA A 127 2.22 -10.00 -10.15
N MET A 128 2.10 -9.31 -9.02
CA MET A 128 0.88 -9.28 -8.21
C MET A 128 -0.32 -8.71 -8.98
N ASN A 129 -0.14 -7.65 -9.77
CA ASN A 129 -1.24 -7.08 -10.55
C ASN A 129 -1.71 -7.99 -11.69
N GLU A 130 -0.81 -8.72 -12.35
CA GLU A 130 -1.19 -9.74 -13.33
C GLU A 130 -1.83 -10.97 -12.66
N PHE A 131 -1.29 -11.40 -11.53
CA PHE A 131 -1.79 -12.50 -10.72
C PHE A 131 -3.22 -12.26 -10.19
N TYR A 132 -3.52 -11.01 -9.82
CA TYR A 132 -4.84 -10.59 -9.34
C TYR A 132 -5.94 -11.00 -10.30
N ALA A 133 -5.78 -10.75 -11.60
CA ALA A 133 -6.81 -11.02 -12.61
C ALA A 133 -7.24 -12.50 -12.68
N LYS A 134 -6.34 -13.42 -12.30
CA LYS A 134 -6.61 -14.85 -12.33
C LYS A 134 -7.02 -15.43 -10.97
N TRP A 135 -6.39 -14.95 -9.88
CA TRP A 135 -6.44 -15.66 -8.61
C TRP A 135 -7.08 -14.85 -7.46
N LEU A 136 -7.01 -13.52 -7.50
CA LEU A 136 -7.36 -12.71 -6.33
C LEU A 136 -8.69 -11.93 -6.46
N VAL A 137 -9.36 -11.96 -7.62
CA VAL A 137 -10.60 -11.21 -7.87
C VAL A 137 -11.65 -11.48 -6.79
N GLU A 138 -11.78 -12.74 -6.37
CA GLU A 138 -12.75 -13.15 -5.36
C GLU A 138 -12.41 -12.58 -3.96
N GLU A 139 -11.12 -12.49 -3.59
CA GLU A 139 -10.71 -11.90 -2.30
C GLU A 139 -11.01 -10.41 -2.18
N TYR A 140 -10.98 -9.70 -3.30
CA TYR A 140 -11.16 -8.24 -3.35
C TYR A 140 -12.51 -7.81 -3.96
N GLN A 141 -13.47 -8.72 -4.13
CA GLN A 141 -14.76 -8.44 -4.79
C GLN A 141 -15.59 -7.32 -4.13
N ASP A 142 -15.36 -7.03 -2.86
CA ASP A 142 -16.08 -6.01 -2.09
C ASP A 142 -15.55 -4.59 -2.30
N THR A 143 -14.39 -4.45 -2.95
CA THR A 143 -13.76 -3.16 -3.25
C THR A 143 -13.30 -3.14 -4.71
N HIS A 144 -12.77 -2.01 -5.16
CA HIS A 144 -12.13 -1.89 -6.47
C HIS A 144 -10.62 -1.67 -6.28
N PRO A 145 -9.78 -2.71 -6.42
CA PRO A 145 -8.33 -2.57 -6.32
C PRO A 145 -7.78 -1.67 -7.42
N LEU A 146 -6.92 -0.73 -7.03
CA LEU A 146 -6.26 0.20 -7.92
C LEU A 146 -4.84 -0.24 -8.26
N VAL A 147 -4.11 -0.73 -7.27
CA VAL A 147 -2.76 -1.29 -7.46
C VAL A 147 -2.38 -2.17 -6.27
N PHE A 148 -1.68 -3.26 -6.60
CA PHE A 148 -0.91 -4.07 -5.66
C PHE A 148 0.56 -3.75 -5.81
N HIS A 149 1.30 -3.70 -4.72
CA HIS A 149 2.75 -3.54 -4.77
C HIS A 149 3.41 -4.07 -3.50
N THR A 150 4.74 -4.19 -3.53
CA THR A 150 5.52 -4.69 -2.40
C THR A 150 6.65 -3.74 -2.04
N THR A 151 7.21 -3.92 -0.83
CA THR A 151 8.56 -3.44 -0.53
C THR A 151 9.60 -4.33 -1.20
N ALA A 152 10.87 -3.95 -1.18
CA ALA A 152 11.95 -4.91 -1.25
C ALA A 152 11.83 -5.93 -0.10
N SER A 153 12.66 -7.00 -0.12
CA SER A 153 12.61 -8.00 0.94
C SER A 153 12.79 -7.36 2.32
N ALA A 154 11.91 -7.69 3.23
CA ALA A 154 12.06 -7.29 4.62
C ALA A 154 13.14 -8.13 5.32
N LEU A 155 13.83 -7.52 6.26
CA LEU A 155 15.02 -8.01 6.95
C LEU A 155 14.73 -8.11 8.45
N ILE A 156 15.63 -8.75 9.21
CA ILE A 156 15.49 -8.82 10.66
C ILE A 156 16.43 -7.83 11.33
N HIS A 157 15.83 -6.88 12.05
CA HIS A 157 16.54 -5.86 12.80
C HIS A 157 16.34 -6.10 14.29
N THR A 158 17.42 -6.21 15.06
CA THR A 158 17.36 -6.48 16.50
C THR A 158 18.04 -5.39 17.31
N ALA A 159 17.60 -5.24 18.58
CA ALA A 159 18.09 -4.21 19.49
C ALA A 159 19.42 -4.62 20.16
N ASN A 160 19.45 -5.79 20.78
CA ASN A 160 20.50 -6.16 21.75
C ASN A 160 21.28 -7.43 21.39
N ARG A 161 20.75 -8.30 20.54
CA ARG A 161 21.39 -9.57 20.16
C ARG A 161 21.43 -9.71 18.63
N PRO A 162 22.58 -10.05 18.04
CA PRO A 162 22.66 -10.38 16.62
C PRO A 162 21.97 -11.72 16.32
N ILE A 163 21.50 -11.89 15.10
CA ILE A 163 21.07 -13.16 14.54
C ILE A 163 22.00 -13.51 13.38
N ARG A 164 22.86 -14.52 13.59
CA ARG A 164 23.85 -14.98 12.61
C ARG A 164 23.55 -16.40 12.14
N THR A 165 22.90 -17.19 13.00
CA THR A 165 22.56 -18.58 12.75
C THR A 165 21.12 -18.86 13.15
N LEU A 166 20.60 -20.02 12.74
CA LEU A 166 19.25 -20.47 13.09
C LEU A 166 19.06 -20.60 14.61
N GLU A 167 20.11 -20.97 15.34
CA GLU A 167 20.09 -21.15 16.79
C GLU A 167 19.86 -19.83 17.54
N ASP A 168 20.26 -18.70 16.96
CA ASP A 168 20.10 -17.38 17.58
C ASP A 168 18.65 -16.93 17.71
N PHE A 169 17.73 -17.50 16.91
CA PHE A 169 16.29 -17.24 17.04
C PHE A 169 15.68 -17.76 18.32
N LYS A 170 16.30 -18.76 18.92
CA LYS A 170 15.69 -19.49 20.04
C LYS A 170 15.26 -18.57 21.18
N GLY A 171 13.94 -18.52 21.40
CA GLY A 171 13.31 -17.73 22.46
C GLY A 171 13.27 -16.22 22.23
N MET A 172 13.83 -15.68 21.12
CA MET A 172 13.75 -14.25 20.83
C MET A 172 12.32 -13.82 20.51
N LYS A 173 11.86 -12.78 21.15
CA LYS A 173 10.56 -12.14 20.82
C LYS A 173 10.75 -11.24 19.60
N LEU A 174 10.26 -11.68 18.45
CA LEU A 174 10.41 -10.93 17.18
C LEU A 174 9.05 -10.53 16.62
N ARG A 175 8.97 -9.27 16.19
CA ARG A 175 7.77 -8.77 15.51
C ARG A 175 7.69 -9.27 14.08
N GLY A 176 6.55 -9.87 13.72
CA GLY A 176 6.13 -10.14 12.34
C GLY A 176 4.97 -9.24 11.92
N PRO A 177 4.95 -8.73 10.66
CA PRO A 177 3.85 -7.90 10.17
C PRO A 177 2.57 -8.68 9.85
N SER A 178 2.68 -9.95 9.50
CA SER A 178 1.63 -10.79 8.92
C SER A 178 1.55 -12.16 9.59
N ARG A 179 0.56 -12.96 9.19
CA ARG A 179 0.47 -14.38 9.58
C ARG A 179 1.67 -15.14 9.07
N VAL A 180 1.99 -15.06 7.78
CA VAL A 180 3.11 -15.79 7.17
C VAL A 180 4.42 -15.47 7.88
N SER A 181 4.74 -14.20 8.08
CA SER A 181 5.96 -13.81 8.77
C SER A 181 6.01 -14.31 10.21
N THR A 182 4.89 -14.35 10.95
CA THR A 182 4.85 -14.90 12.31
C THR A 182 5.01 -16.42 12.30
N GLU A 183 4.42 -17.12 11.35
CA GLU A 183 4.61 -18.56 11.15
C GLU A 183 6.07 -18.89 10.79
N VAL A 184 6.70 -18.09 9.92
CA VAL A 184 8.12 -18.23 9.57
C VAL A 184 9.02 -17.99 10.79
N LEU A 185 8.83 -16.89 11.53
CA LEU A 185 9.60 -16.61 12.76
C LEU A 185 9.48 -17.75 13.78
N LYS A 186 8.28 -18.34 13.93
CA LYS A 186 8.05 -19.50 14.78
C LYS A 186 8.80 -20.73 14.27
N ALA A 187 8.78 -21.00 12.98
CA ALA A 187 9.48 -22.12 12.36
C ALA A 187 11.00 -21.98 12.50
N LEU A 188 11.52 -20.75 12.52
CA LEU A 188 12.93 -20.47 12.81
C LEU A 188 13.31 -20.56 14.31
N GLY A 189 12.34 -20.72 15.21
CA GLY A 189 12.58 -20.91 16.65
C GLY A 189 12.34 -19.66 17.51
N ALA A 190 11.89 -18.56 16.92
CA ALA A 190 11.53 -17.35 17.66
C ALA A 190 10.16 -17.44 18.34
N VAL A 191 9.88 -16.50 19.23
CA VAL A 191 8.56 -16.20 19.80
C VAL A 191 7.97 -15.02 19.01
N PRO A 192 7.07 -15.27 18.04
CA PRO A 192 6.58 -14.21 17.18
C PRO A 192 5.54 -13.33 17.88
N VAL A 193 5.57 -12.03 17.60
CA VAL A 193 4.57 -11.05 18.07
C VAL A 193 4.02 -10.29 16.86
N GLY A 194 2.75 -10.49 16.53
CA GLY A 194 2.08 -9.81 15.43
C GLY A 194 1.65 -8.39 15.81
N MET A 195 2.07 -7.38 15.04
CA MET A 195 1.59 -6.01 15.21
C MET A 195 1.82 -5.14 13.96
N PRO A 196 0.95 -4.15 13.70
CA PRO A 196 1.18 -3.13 12.67
C PRO A 196 2.41 -2.26 12.98
N VAL A 197 3.07 -1.77 11.92
CA VAL A 197 4.34 -1.04 12.03
C VAL A 197 4.32 0.21 12.94
N PRO A 198 3.23 0.98 13.08
CA PRO A 198 3.24 2.15 13.97
C PRO A 198 3.52 1.84 15.44
N LYS A 199 3.32 0.58 15.88
CA LYS A 199 3.58 0.14 17.26
C LYS A 199 5.01 -0.37 17.49
N VAL A 200 5.81 -0.58 16.42
CA VAL A 200 7.09 -1.28 16.50
C VAL A 200 8.14 -0.49 17.29
N TYR A 201 8.23 0.83 17.10
CA TYR A 201 9.18 1.66 17.84
C TYR A 201 8.96 1.54 19.36
N GLU A 202 7.72 1.69 19.81
CA GLU A 202 7.38 1.58 21.23
C GLU A 202 7.64 0.16 21.76
N ALA A 203 7.29 -0.87 20.99
CA ALA A 203 7.51 -2.26 21.39
C ALA A 203 9.01 -2.59 21.56
N LEU A 204 9.87 -2.09 20.66
CA LEU A 204 11.33 -2.25 20.77
C LEU A 204 11.91 -1.44 21.93
N SER A 205 11.53 -0.16 22.05
CA SER A 205 12.06 0.74 23.11
C SER A 205 11.69 0.28 24.52
N ARG A 206 10.55 -0.42 24.69
CA ARG A 206 10.10 -1.00 25.97
C ARG A 206 10.55 -2.46 26.17
N GLY A 207 11.26 -3.04 25.21
CA GLY A 207 11.69 -4.44 25.30
C GLY A 207 10.55 -5.47 25.22
N LEU A 208 9.36 -5.07 24.70
CA LEU A 208 8.25 -6.01 24.45
C LEU A 208 8.60 -6.98 23.32
N VAL A 209 9.41 -6.52 22.37
CA VAL A 209 10.07 -7.34 21.36
C VAL A 209 11.56 -6.99 21.30
N GLU A 210 12.40 -7.96 20.94
CA GLU A 210 13.86 -7.81 20.84
C GLU A 210 14.30 -7.44 19.43
N GLY A 211 13.39 -7.58 18.45
CA GLY A 211 13.63 -7.24 17.04
C GLY A 211 12.35 -7.23 16.22
N ALA A 212 12.48 -6.84 14.95
CA ALA A 212 11.37 -6.74 14.03
C ALA A 212 11.77 -7.12 12.60
N TRP A 213 10.85 -7.76 11.90
CA TRP A 213 10.93 -8.01 10.46
C TRP A 213 10.37 -6.81 9.72
N VAL A 214 11.25 -6.05 9.07
CA VAL A 214 10.92 -4.79 8.38
C VAL A 214 11.91 -4.53 7.23
N PRO A 215 11.56 -3.76 6.18
CA PRO A 215 12.51 -3.28 5.17
C PRO A 215 13.32 -2.08 5.68
N TRP A 216 14.46 -1.78 5.05
CA TRP A 216 15.28 -0.61 5.37
C TRP A 216 14.52 0.73 5.16
N THR A 217 13.59 0.78 4.22
CA THR A 217 12.80 1.98 3.87
C THR A 217 12.03 2.57 5.04
N ILE A 218 11.65 1.77 6.03
CA ILE A 218 10.88 2.26 7.18
C ILE A 218 11.73 2.62 8.40
N MET A 219 13.02 2.40 8.36
CA MET A 219 13.91 2.71 9.49
C MET A 219 13.79 4.18 9.91
N ARG A 220 13.94 5.10 8.95
CA ARG A 220 13.88 6.54 9.22
C ARG A 220 12.47 7.06 9.56
N PRO A 221 11.40 6.79 8.79
CA PRO A 221 10.08 7.35 9.06
C PRO A 221 9.46 6.85 10.37
N PHE A 222 9.85 5.66 10.85
CA PHE A 222 9.41 5.11 12.13
C PHE A 222 10.49 5.15 13.23
N ARG A 223 11.62 5.80 12.95
CA ARG A 223 12.74 6.02 13.90
C ARG A 223 13.36 4.71 14.44
N LEU A 224 13.22 3.60 13.71
CA LEU A 224 13.67 2.28 14.18
C LEU A 224 15.19 2.20 14.33
N GLN A 225 15.97 3.01 13.58
CA GLN A 225 17.42 3.12 13.72
C GLN A 225 17.86 3.59 15.14
N GLU A 226 16.97 4.19 15.93
CA GLU A 226 17.29 4.61 17.29
C GLU A 226 17.24 3.46 18.30
N VAL A 227 16.50 2.40 17.97
CA VAL A 227 16.18 1.29 18.86
C VAL A 227 16.65 -0.07 18.33
N THR A 228 17.39 -0.09 17.23
CA THR A 228 18.01 -1.30 16.65
C THR A 228 19.51 -1.11 16.46
N LYS A 229 20.28 -2.20 16.46
CA LYS A 229 21.74 -2.20 16.39
C LYS A 229 22.32 -3.31 15.48
N TYR A 230 21.59 -4.39 15.29
CA TYR A 230 22.01 -5.53 14.48
C TYR A 230 21.00 -5.75 13.36
N HIS A 231 21.50 -6.00 12.15
CA HIS A 231 20.69 -6.07 10.95
C HIS A 231 21.09 -7.28 10.13
N THR A 232 20.26 -8.32 10.13
CA THR A 232 20.55 -9.54 9.38
C THR A 232 19.89 -9.46 8.01
N GLU A 233 20.73 -9.33 6.98
CA GLU A 233 20.32 -9.26 5.58
C GLU A 233 20.06 -10.67 5.05
N VAL A 234 18.79 -11.01 4.92
CA VAL A 234 18.30 -12.26 4.34
C VAL A 234 17.08 -11.96 3.49
N VAL A 235 17.12 -12.40 2.23
CA VAL A 235 15.99 -12.24 1.30
C VAL A 235 15.03 -13.38 1.56
N MET A 236 13.94 -13.11 2.29
CA MET A 236 12.90 -14.10 2.56
C MET A 236 11.56 -13.74 1.94
N SER A 237 10.97 -12.62 2.35
CA SER A 237 9.70 -12.15 1.81
C SER A 237 9.54 -10.63 1.94
N PRO A 238 8.80 -9.98 1.04
CA PRO A 238 8.48 -8.56 1.14
C PRO A 238 7.31 -8.30 2.09
N ILE A 239 6.94 -7.03 2.24
CA ILE A 239 5.65 -6.59 2.78
C ILE A 239 4.76 -6.24 1.61
N LEU A 240 3.54 -6.78 1.61
CA LEU A 240 2.56 -6.54 0.55
C LEU A 240 1.69 -5.31 0.86
N PHE A 241 1.27 -4.62 -0.19
CA PHE A 241 0.35 -3.49 -0.09
C PHE A 241 -0.73 -3.57 -1.16
N VAL A 242 -1.89 -3.04 -0.80
CA VAL A 242 -2.97 -2.76 -1.74
C VAL A 242 -3.44 -1.32 -1.56
N MET A 243 -3.63 -0.62 -2.67
CA MET A 243 -4.47 0.57 -2.74
C MET A 243 -5.79 0.16 -3.38
N THR A 244 -6.89 0.37 -2.68
CA THR A 244 -8.22 -0.04 -3.14
C THR A 244 -9.26 1.04 -2.85
N MET A 245 -10.29 1.10 -3.67
CA MET A 245 -11.36 2.09 -3.59
C MET A 245 -12.69 1.43 -3.22
N ASN A 246 -13.58 2.17 -2.57
CA ASN A 246 -14.97 1.75 -2.40
C ASN A 246 -15.60 1.49 -3.77
N LYS A 247 -16.14 0.30 -3.96
CA LYS A 247 -16.67 -0.16 -5.25
C LYS A 247 -17.79 0.73 -5.77
N LYS A 248 -18.76 1.08 -4.92
CA LYS A 248 -19.89 1.94 -5.30
C LYS A 248 -19.45 3.34 -5.68
N LYS A 249 -18.45 3.88 -4.98
CA LYS A 249 -17.88 5.20 -5.31
C LYS A 249 -17.17 5.18 -6.67
N TYR A 250 -16.40 4.12 -6.95
CA TYR A 250 -15.76 3.94 -8.25
C TYR A 250 -16.79 3.83 -9.38
N GLU A 251 -17.81 3.00 -9.20
CA GLU A 251 -18.88 2.80 -10.20
C GLU A 251 -19.71 4.07 -10.46
N ALA A 252 -19.86 4.93 -9.45
CA ALA A 252 -20.60 6.20 -9.55
C ALA A 252 -19.78 7.35 -10.18
N LEU A 253 -18.49 7.17 -10.44
CA LEU A 253 -17.67 8.21 -11.08
C LEU A 253 -18.13 8.46 -12.52
N PRO A 254 -18.06 9.72 -12.99
CA PRO A 254 -18.14 10.03 -14.42
C PRO A 254 -17.17 9.15 -15.22
N PRO A 255 -17.55 8.69 -16.43
CA PRO A 255 -16.73 7.75 -17.22
C PRO A 255 -15.31 8.23 -17.49
N ASP A 256 -15.13 9.51 -17.74
CA ASP A 256 -13.81 10.12 -18.00
C ASP A 256 -12.94 10.20 -16.73
N LEU A 257 -13.53 10.46 -15.54
CA LEU A 257 -12.80 10.44 -14.27
C LEU A 257 -12.44 9.01 -13.85
N ARG A 258 -13.33 8.04 -14.11
CA ARG A 258 -13.03 6.61 -13.93
C ARG A 258 -11.87 6.18 -14.82
N LYS A 259 -11.91 6.55 -16.10
CA LYS A 259 -10.82 6.28 -17.04
C LYS A 259 -9.50 6.92 -16.57
N ALA A 260 -9.51 8.12 -16.03
CA ALA A 260 -8.29 8.76 -15.51
C ALA A 260 -7.68 7.98 -14.34
N ILE A 261 -8.52 7.41 -13.44
CA ILE A 261 -8.05 6.50 -12.38
C ILE A 261 -7.44 5.24 -13.00
N ASP A 262 -8.15 4.58 -13.92
CA ASP A 262 -7.70 3.31 -14.53
C ASP A 262 -6.38 3.50 -15.28
N ASP A 263 -6.23 4.57 -16.06
CA ASP A 263 -5.01 4.89 -16.81
C ASP A 263 -3.81 5.19 -15.90
N SER A 264 -4.05 5.64 -14.65
CA SER A 264 -3.01 6.02 -13.68
C SER A 264 -2.64 4.92 -12.69
N THR A 265 -3.28 3.74 -12.78
CA THR A 265 -3.14 2.63 -11.82
C THR A 265 -2.66 1.34 -12.48
N GLY A 266 -2.84 0.19 -11.82
CA GLY A 266 -2.49 -1.13 -12.38
C GLY A 266 -0.98 -1.37 -12.52
N ILE A 267 -0.59 -2.18 -13.52
CA ILE A 267 0.78 -2.69 -13.69
C ILE A 267 1.81 -1.57 -13.88
N ALA A 268 1.47 -0.49 -14.63
CA ALA A 268 2.38 0.62 -14.87
C ALA A 268 2.72 1.36 -13.57
N LEU A 269 1.72 1.61 -12.73
CA LEU A 269 1.93 2.17 -11.40
C LEU A 269 2.70 1.19 -10.51
N ALA A 270 2.37 -0.09 -10.53
CA ALA A 270 3.05 -1.12 -9.76
C ALA A 270 4.56 -1.18 -10.05
N LYS A 271 4.95 -1.09 -11.33
CA LYS A 271 6.35 -0.99 -11.76
C LYS A 271 7.04 0.22 -11.12
N ARG A 272 6.43 1.41 -11.24
CA ARG A 272 6.96 2.66 -10.65
C ARG A 272 7.13 2.56 -9.14
N LEU A 273 6.14 1.97 -8.47
CA LEU A 273 6.17 1.79 -7.01
C LEU A 273 7.24 0.79 -6.59
N GLY A 274 7.31 -0.37 -7.22
CA GLY A 274 8.31 -1.38 -6.91
C GLY A 274 9.73 -0.83 -7.05
N LYS A 275 10.03 -0.12 -8.16
CA LYS A 275 11.31 0.56 -8.36
C LYS A 275 11.59 1.58 -7.24
N MET A 276 10.61 2.38 -6.86
CA MET A 276 10.73 3.33 -5.74
C MET A 276 11.12 2.62 -4.43
N TRP A 277 10.50 1.47 -4.12
CA TRP A 277 10.82 0.69 -2.93
C TRP A 277 12.24 0.09 -2.99
N ASP A 278 12.65 -0.47 -4.13
CA ASP A 278 14.01 -1.03 -4.30
C ASP A 278 15.09 0.07 -4.15
N GLU A 279 14.84 1.27 -4.65
CA GLU A 279 15.80 2.38 -4.58
C GLU A 279 15.91 2.97 -3.16
N ASP A 280 14.81 3.06 -2.40
CA ASP A 280 14.79 3.69 -1.06
C ASP A 280 15.32 2.77 0.07
N GLU A 281 15.67 1.52 -0.22
CA GLU A 281 16.42 0.65 0.71
C GLU A 281 17.81 1.23 1.05
N LYS A 282 18.49 1.81 0.06
CA LYS A 282 19.85 2.35 0.20
C LYS A 282 19.98 3.42 1.28
N PRO A 283 19.13 4.47 1.34
CA PRO A 283 19.19 5.47 2.40
C PRO A 283 18.97 4.89 3.80
N GLY A 284 18.06 3.92 3.96
CA GLY A 284 17.80 3.26 5.24
C GLY A 284 19.02 2.49 5.73
N ARG A 285 19.63 1.69 4.86
CA ARG A 285 20.87 0.94 5.13
C ARG A 285 22.04 1.87 5.46
N ALA A 286 22.20 2.97 4.72
CA ALA A 286 23.26 3.94 4.95
C ALA A 286 23.20 4.60 6.34
N LEU A 287 22.02 4.75 6.93
CA LEU A 287 21.88 5.25 8.30
C LEU A 287 22.48 4.28 9.33
N ALA A 288 22.24 2.98 9.18
CA ALA A 288 22.80 1.95 10.06
C ALA A 288 24.33 1.91 9.94
N VAL A 289 24.88 1.93 8.71
CA VAL A 289 26.32 2.00 8.46
C VAL A 289 26.95 3.25 9.11
N LYS A 290 26.32 4.43 8.92
CA LYS A 290 26.80 5.69 9.51
C LYS A 290 26.80 5.68 11.03
N LYS A 291 25.84 4.99 11.63
CA LYS A 291 25.71 4.84 13.10
C LYS A 291 26.73 3.85 13.66
N GLY A 292 27.36 3.01 12.82
CA GLY A 292 28.26 1.93 13.23
C GLY A 292 27.51 0.68 13.70
N ASP A 293 26.27 0.50 13.27
CA ASP A 293 25.50 -0.69 13.54
C ASP A 293 26.08 -1.90 12.77
N GLU A 294 25.88 -3.08 13.30
CA GLU A 294 26.38 -4.30 12.66
C GLU A 294 25.40 -4.81 11.59
N ILE A 295 25.92 -4.93 10.36
CA ILE A 295 25.20 -5.54 9.25
C ILE A 295 25.75 -6.96 9.04
N ILE A 296 24.85 -7.94 9.14
CA ILE A 296 25.13 -9.36 9.11
C ILE A 296 24.63 -9.93 7.79
N THR A 297 25.54 -10.46 6.99
CA THR A 297 25.21 -11.22 5.77
C THR A 297 25.35 -12.69 6.06
N LEU A 298 24.30 -13.47 5.82
CA LEU A 298 24.32 -14.91 6.05
C LEU A 298 25.20 -15.61 5.00
N SER A 299 25.87 -16.67 5.42
CA SER A 299 26.48 -17.59 4.46
C SER A 299 25.39 -18.30 3.63
N PRO A 300 25.69 -18.73 2.38
CA PRO A 300 24.74 -19.50 1.58
C PRO A 300 24.24 -20.78 2.28
N ALA A 301 25.11 -21.42 3.04
CA ALA A 301 24.76 -22.61 3.83
C ALA A 301 23.74 -22.30 4.92
N GLU A 302 23.91 -21.18 5.63
CA GLU A 302 22.98 -20.76 6.68
C GLU A 302 21.64 -20.29 6.10
N ALA A 303 21.65 -19.53 4.99
CA ALA A 303 20.44 -19.16 4.27
C ALA A 303 19.63 -20.40 3.81
N ALA A 304 20.33 -21.45 3.35
CA ALA A 304 19.70 -22.74 3.00
C ALA A 304 19.07 -23.45 4.21
N ARG A 305 19.70 -23.36 5.39
CA ARG A 305 19.12 -23.89 6.64
C ARG A 305 17.82 -23.17 7.00
N TRP A 306 17.80 -21.85 6.90
CA TRP A 306 16.59 -21.05 7.16
C TRP A 306 15.48 -21.37 6.15
N LYS A 307 15.84 -21.52 4.87
CA LYS A 307 14.88 -21.94 3.83
C LYS A 307 14.25 -23.28 4.17
N LYS A 308 15.06 -24.27 4.56
CA LYS A 308 14.57 -25.59 4.97
C LYS A 308 13.68 -25.53 6.22
N ALA A 309 14.06 -24.72 7.21
CA ALA A 309 13.27 -24.54 8.43
C ALA A 309 11.92 -23.85 8.18
N ALA A 310 11.82 -22.98 7.18
CA ALA A 310 10.60 -22.29 6.81
C ALA A 310 9.66 -23.11 5.88
N GLN A 311 10.14 -24.24 5.30
CA GLN A 311 9.33 -25.07 4.39
C GLN A 311 7.95 -25.49 4.94
N PRO A 312 7.81 -25.87 6.23
CA PRO A 312 6.50 -26.23 6.79
C PRO A 312 5.45 -25.11 6.70
N VAL A 313 5.87 -23.84 6.60
CA VAL A 313 4.95 -22.69 6.43
C VAL A 313 4.34 -22.71 5.02
N VAL A 314 5.14 -23.03 4.01
CA VAL A 314 4.67 -23.19 2.62
C VAL A 314 3.66 -24.34 2.54
N ASP A 315 4.00 -25.50 3.15
CA ASP A 315 3.13 -26.69 3.14
C ASP A 315 1.80 -26.42 3.87
N ALA A 316 1.85 -25.70 4.98
CA ALA A 316 0.65 -25.27 5.72
C ALA A 316 -0.22 -24.30 4.92
N TRP A 317 0.38 -23.38 4.17
CA TRP A 317 -0.35 -22.48 3.29
C TRP A 317 -1.03 -23.25 2.14
N ILE A 318 -0.32 -24.16 1.46
CA ILE A 318 -0.88 -25.02 0.40
C ILE A 318 -2.10 -25.79 0.93
N LYS A 319 -1.98 -26.40 2.11
CA LYS A 319 -3.10 -27.09 2.75
C LYS A 319 -4.28 -26.16 3.04
N ARG A 320 -4.00 -24.97 3.54
CA ARG A 320 -5.03 -23.96 3.88
C ARG A 320 -5.83 -23.53 2.66
N VAL A 321 -5.16 -23.15 1.57
CA VAL A 321 -5.85 -22.71 0.34
C VAL A 321 -6.50 -23.89 -0.40
N GLY A 322 -5.93 -25.11 -0.27
CA GLY A 322 -6.55 -26.36 -0.73
C GLY A 322 -7.90 -26.62 -0.06
N GLY A 323 -8.02 -26.34 1.24
CA GLY A 323 -9.29 -26.38 1.96
C GLY A 323 -10.34 -25.36 1.47
N MET A 324 -9.93 -24.36 0.70
CA MET A 324 -10.79 -23.37 0.03
C MET A 324 -11.08 -23.72 -1.44
N GLY A 325 -10.68 -24.89 -1.89
CA GLY A 325 -10.85 -25.32 -3.28
C GLY A 325 -9.85 -24.69 -4.27
N LYS A 326 -8.73 -24.15 -3.78
CA LYS A 326 -7.69 -23.58 -4.64
C LYS A 326 -6.46 -24.47 -4.71
N ASP A 327 -5.84 -24.56 -5.88
CA ASP A 327 -4.58 -25.30 -6.08
C ASP A 327 -3.39 -24.41 -5.64
N GLY A 328 -2.90 -24.61 -4.41
CA GLY A 328 -1.80 -23.83 -3.84
C GLY A 328 -0.48 -24.03 -4.62
N ASN A 329 -0.21 -25.22 -5.15
CA ASN A 329 1.00 -25.47 -5.94
C ASN A 329 0.94 -24.73 -7.28
N ALA A 330 -0.21 -24.75 -7.96
CA ALA A 330 -0.40 -23.98 -9.20
C ALA A 330 -0.30 -22.47 -8.95
N MET A 331 -0.79 -21.98 -7.80
CA MET A 331 -0.67 -20.56 -7.41
C MET A 331 0.78 -20.16 -7.19
N ILE A 332 1.57 -20.96 -6.47
CA ILE A 332 3.01 -20.71 -6.25
C ILE A 332 3.75 -20.70 -7.58
N ALA A 333 3.57 -21.74 -8.40
CA ALA A 333 4.22 -21.84 -9.72
C ALA A 333 3.89 -20.64 -10.63
N ASP A 334 2.63 -20.16 -10.59
CA ASP A 334 2.21 -19.00 -11.39
C ASP A 334 2.81 -17.69 -10.83
N ALA A 335 2.86 -17.53 -9.51
CA ALA A 335 3.50 -16.39 -8.87
C ALA A 335 4.99 -16.32 -9.21
N GLU A 336 5.74 -17.42 -9.07
CA GLU A 336 7.16 -17.51 -9.41
C GLU A 336 7.41 -17.23 -10.89
N ARG A 337 6.59 -17.80 -11.78
CA ARG A 337 6.66 -17.57 -13.24
C ARG A 337 6.45 -16.07 -13.56
N LEU A 338 5.48 -15.42 -12.92
CA LEU A 338 5.20 -14.01 -13.14
C LEU A 338 6.32 -13.11 -12.58
N VAL A 339 6.85 -13.43 -11.42
CA VAL A 339 8.02 -12.72 -10.87
C VAL A 339 9.21 -12.86 -11.82
N ALA A 340 9.50 -14.04 -12.31
CA ALA A 340 10.57 -14.28 -13.29
C ALA A 340 10.35 -13.50 -14.61
N LYS A 341 9.10 -13.43 -15.09
CA LYS A 341 8.72 -12.64 -16.28
C LYS A 341 9.11 -11.18 -16.18
N TYR A 342 8.94 -10.57 -14.99
CA TYR A 342 9.20 -9.15 -14.75
C TYR A 342 10.59 -8.86 -14.17
N SER A 343 11.40 -9.89 -13.94
CA SER A 343 12.79 -9.74 -13.43
C SER A 343 13.83 -9.54 -14.55
N ASN A 344 13.43 -9.67 -15.82
CA ASN A 344 14.29 -9.57 -17.02
C ASN A 344 14.22 -8.17 -17.66
#